data_8cfbe256b80518c0159006848ed7a062
#
_entry.id   8cfbe256b80518c0159006848ed7a062
#
_cell.length_a   1.000
_cell.length_b   1.000
_cell.length_c   1.000
_cell.angle_alpha   90.00
_cell.angle_beta   90.00
_cell.angle_gamma   90.00
#
_symmetry.space_group_name_H-M   'P 1'
#
loop_
_entity.id
_entity.type
_entity.pdbx_description
1 polymer ?
#
loop_
_entity_poly.entity_id
_entity_poly.type
_entity_poly.pdbx_seq_one_letter_code
_entity_poly.pdbx_strand_id
1 'polypeptide(L)'
;MKSHATRFPKFNKVVNVVPPDKIPTNNITRYHVIDPAGAKNWFMCWIAVDESGTFWVYREWPGVDVGDWAEWRGGKWVPGEGAKGQGYGIRDYIELIQQMEGDEEIFERLIDPRLGAAKYQVQDGSSSIIEDLNEAGMVCIPAPGLDIDDGLQALIGKMSWDTTRPADSVNRPHFYVSSECENIIQALSEYTGDGGLKEAWKDPV
;
A
#
# COMPACT_ATOMS: atom_id res chain seq x y z
N MET A 1 23.45 0.10 -20.49
CA MET A 1 22.19 0.24 -19.73
C MET A 1 22.54 0.85 -18.38
N LYS A 2 22.04 2.04 -18.04
CA LYS A 2 22.13 2.53 -16.66
C LYS A 2 21.13 1.68 -15.86
N SER A 3 21.60 0.84 -14.96
CA SER A 3 20.77 0.22 -13.94
C SER A 3 20.32 1.37 -13.03
N HIS A 4 19.06 1.79 -13.14
CA HIS A 4 18.47 2.67 -12.16
C HIS A 4 18.29 1.83 -10.88
N ALA A 5 18.95 2.25 -9.80
CA ALA A 5 18.81 1.57 -8.51
C ALA A 5 17.38 1.82 -7.99
N THR A 6 16.71 0.77 -7.53
CA THR A 6 15.44 0.91 -6.83
C THR A 6 15.56 1.83 -5.62
N ARG A 7 14.48 2.53 -5.27
CA ARG A 7 14.38 3.32 -4.04
C ARG A 7 14.44 2.45 -2.78
N PHE A 8 14.21 1.15 -2.88
CA PHE A 8 14.24 0.20 -1.77
C PHE A 8 15.39 -0.80 -1.88
N PRO A 9 16.67 -0.35 -1.77
CA PRO A 9 17.83 -1.22 -1.97
C PRO A 9 17.98 -2.32 -0.91
N LYS A 10 17.19 -2.24 0.19
CA LYS A 10 17.17 -3.23 1.27
C LYS A 10 16.06 -4.26 1.11
N PHE A 11 15.12 -4.04 0.20
CA PHE A 11 14.08 -5.02 -0.09
C PHE A 11 14.69 -6.24 -0.81
N ASN A 12 14.45 -7.41 -0.25
CA ASN A 12 14.89 -8.67 -0.81
C ASN A 12 13.72 -9.67 -0.82
N LYS A 13 13.28 -10.07 -2.01
CA LYS A 13 12.15 -11.00 -2.16
C LYS A 13 12.32 -12.30 -1.38
N VAL A 14 13.55 -12.82 -1.29
CA VAL A 14 13.83 -14.08 -0.55
C VAL A 14 13.65 -13.92 0.96
N VAL A 15 13.85 -12.71 1.47
CA VAL A 15 13.83 -12.41 2.92
C VAL A 15 12.52 -11.75 3.35
N ASN A 16 12.05 -10.76 2.57
CA ASN A 16 10.93 -9.93 2.95
C ASN A 16 9.57 -10.45 2.45
N VAL A 17 9.54 -11.38 1.49
CA VAL A 17 8.29 -11.98 1.03
C VAL A 17 8.06 -13.30 1.74
N VAL A 18 6.88 -13.43 2.33
CA VAL A 18 6.50 -14.61 3.11
C VAL A 18 5.17 -15.19 2.62
N PRO A 19 4.96 -16.49 2.73
CA PRO A 19 3.66 -17.08 2.43
C PRO A 19 2.62 -16.62 3.47
N PRO A 20 1.31 -16.58 3.11
CA PRO A 20 0.24 -16.05 3.97
C PRO A 20 0.16 -16.70 5.35
N ASP A 21 0.48 -17.99 5.45
CA ASP A 21 0.46 -18.75 6.70
C ASP A 21 1.56 -18.33 7.72
N LYS A 22 2.52 -17.52 7.31
CA LYS A 22 3.55 -16.93 8.17
C LYS A 22 3.16 -15.58 8.76
N ILE A 23 2.10 -14.98 8.26
CA ILE A 23 1.61 -13.71 8.79
C ILE A 23 0.88 -13.96 10.11
N PRO A 24 1.26 -13.28 11.20
CA PRO A 24 0.61 -13.49 12.50
C PRO A 24 -0.86 -13.07 12.43
N THR A 25 -1.71 -13.87 13.06
CA THR A 25 -3.16 -13.60 13.16
C THR A 25 -3.59 -13.12 14.54
N ASN A 26 -2.74 -13.34 15.54
CA ASN A 26 -2.99 -12.98 16.94
C ASN A 26 -1.95 -11.97 17.43
N ASN A 27 -2.31 -11.18 18.44
CA ASN A 27 -1.46 -10.16 19.05
C ASN A 27 -0.93 -9.16 18.02
N ILE A 28 -1.81 -8.73 17.14
CA ILE A 28 -1.52 -7.76 16.08
C ILE A 28 -2.50 -6.61 16.12
N THR A 29 -2.04 -5.46 15.66
CA THR A 29 -2.88 -4.30 15.38
C THR A 29 -2.97 -4.13 13.86
N ARG A 30 -4.19 -4.05 13.31
CA ARG A 30 -4.40 -3.94 11.86
C ARG A 30 -4.66 -2.50 11.46
N TYR A 31 -4.02 -2.10 10.39
CA TYR A 31 -4.17 -0.80 9.74
C TYR A 31 -4.60 -1.00 8.30
N HIS A 32 -5.39 -0.06 7.80
CA HIS A 32 -5.77 0.02 6.41
C HIS A 32 -5.25 1.33 5.82
N VAL A 33 -4.51 1.27 4.73
CA VAL A 33 -3.95 2.45 4.05
C VAL A 33 -4.62 2.59 2.69
N ILE A 34 -5.07 3.81 2.39
CA ILE A 34 -5.84 4.12 1.19
C ILE A 34 -5.15 5.25 0.43
N ASP A 35 -4.77 4.99 -0.82
CA ASP A 35 -4.39 6.03 -1.80
C ASP A 35 -5.52 6.20 -2.82
N PRO A 36 -6.41 7.19 -2.63
CA PRO A 36 -7.52 7.40 -3.54
C PRO A 36 -7.03 8.02 -4.85
N ALA A 37 -7.74 7.72 -5.94
CA ALA A 37 -7.45 8.27 -7.26
C ALA A 37 -8.75 8.69 -7.97
N GLY A 38 -8.68 9.69 -8.85
CA GLY A 38 -9.86 10.15 -9.59
C GLY A 38 -10.18 9.31 -10.82
N ALA A 39 -9.18 9.00 -11.65
CA ALA A 39 -9.37 8.31 -12.92
C ALA A 39 -8.80 6.88 -12.96
N LYS A 40 -8.05 6.51 -11.95
CA LYS A 40 -7.51 5.17 -11.74
C LYS A 40 -8.31 4.46 -10.65
N ASN A 41 -8.09 3.16 -10.48
CA ASN A 41 -8.47 2.51 -9.24
C ASN A 41 -7.73 3.14 -8.06
N TRP A 42 -8.35 3.14 -6.89
CA TRP A 42 -7.64 3.40 -5.66
C TRP A 42 -6.58 2.32 -5.46
N PHE A 43 -5.51 2.64 -4.76
CA PHE A 43 -4.61 1.62 -4.26
C PHE A 43 -4.78 1.50 -2.75
N MET A 44 -4.94 0.30 -2.27
CA MET A 44 -5.17 0.04 -0.85
C MET A 44 -4.30 -1.11 -0.37
N CYS A 45 -3.83 -1.02 0.86
CA CYS A 45 -3.16 -2.15 1.50
C CYS A 45 -3.54 -2.28 2.97
N TRP A 46 -3.48 -3.49 3.48
CA TRP A 46 -3.72 -3.82 4.88
C TRP A 46 -2.44 -4.30 5.52
N ILE A 47 -2.12 -3.71 6.66
CA ILE A 47 -0.88 -3.92 7.38
C ILE A 47 -1.20 -4.37 8.80
N ALA A 48 -0.64 -5.50 9.21
CA ALA A 48 -0.63 -5.92 10.60
C ALA A 48 0.69 -5.50 11.25
N VAL A 49 0.63 -5.02 12.49
CA VAL A 49 1.81 -4.69 13.29
C VAL A 49 1.79 -5.59 14.52
N ASP A 50 2.83 -6.40 14.71
CA ASP A 50 2.97 -7.27 15.86
C ASP A 50 3.58 -6.56 17.08
N GLU A 51 3.63 -7.26 18.22
CA GLU A 51 4.17 -6.72 19.48
C GLU A 51 5.65 -6.30 19.40
N SER A 52 6.40 -6.83 18.44
CA SER A 52 7.79 -6.44 18.18
C SER A 52 7.92 -5.19 17.29
N GLY A 53 6.80 -4.62 16.84
CA GLY A 53 6.76 -3.51 15.90
C GLY A 53 7.15 -3.91 14.47
N THR A 54 7.02 -5.19 14.12
CA THR A 54 7.21 -5.69 12.76
C THR A 54 5.95 -5.46 11.94
N PHE A 55 6.12 -4.94 10.74
CA PHE A 55 5.06 -4.67 9.78
C PHE A 55 4.90 -5.85 8.83
N TRP A 56 3.67 -6.29 8.65
CA TRP A 56 3.25 -7.38 7.80
C TRP A 56 2.18 -6.87 6.85
N VAL A 57 2.55 -6.58 5.60
CA VAL A 57 1.57 -6.26 4.54
C VAL A 57 0.92 -7.58 4.13
N TYR A 58 -0.35 -7.76 4.47
CA TYR A 58 -1.02 -9.04 4.31
C TYR A 58 -2.10 -9.08 3.24
N ARG A 59 -2.49 -7.91 2.73
CA ARG A 59 -3.48 -7.77 1.66
C ARG A 59 -3.24 -6.50 0.88
N GLU A 60 -3.52 -6.53 -0.41
CA GLU A 60 -3.55 -5.36 -1.31
C GLU A 60 -4.83 -5.35 -2.13
N TRP A 61 -5.18 -4.19 -2.64
CA TRP A 61 -6.17 -4.02 -3.71
C TRP A 61 -5.78 -2.80 -4.56
N PRO A 62 -5.81 -2.91 -5.92
CA PRO A 62 -6.09 -4.11 -6.71
C PRO A 62 -5.03 -5.19 -6.51
N GLY A 63 -5.48 -6.45 -6.39
CA GLY A 63 -4.62 -7.61 -6.48
C GLY A 63 -4.50 -8.10 -7.93
N VAL A 64 -3.75 -9.16 -8.13
CA VAL A 64 -3.53 -9.76 -9.48
C VAL A 64 -4.80 -10.33 -10.11
N ASP A 65 -5.82 -10.63 -9.32
CA ASP A 65 -7.15 -11.02 -9.76
C ASP A 65 -7.88 -9.90 -10.53
N VAL A 66 -7.59 -8.64 -10.20
CA VAL A 66 -8.05 -7.44 -10.92
C VAL A 66 -7.09 -7.13 -12.07
N GLY A 67 -5.79 -7.37 -11.89
CA GLY A 67 -4.75 -7.20 -12.87
C GLY A 67 -3.48 -6.58 -12.31
N ASP A 68 -2.40 -6.68 -13.07
CA ASP A 68 -1.14 -6.05 -12.71
C ASP A 68 -1.30 -4.52 -12.67
N TRP A 69 -0.74 -3.89 -11.63
CA TRP A 69 -0.75 -2.43 -11.50
C TRP A 69 0.04 -1.76 -12.60
N ALA A 70 1.17 -2.34 -12.99
CA ALA A 70 1.96 -1.86 -14.12
C ALA A 70 2.47 -3.00 -14.99
N GLU A 71 2.68 -2.71 -16.29
CA GLU A 71 3.14 -3.64 -17.30
C GLU A 71 4.40 -3.12 -17.99
N TRP A 72 5.30 -4.02 -18.35
CA TRP A 72 6.50 -3.70 -19.12
C TRP A 72 6.17 -3.67 -20.62
N ARG A 73 6.16 -2.47 -21.22
CA ARG A 73 5.88 -2.27 -22.66
C ARG A 73 6.89 -1.31 -23.29
N GLY A 74 7.47 -1.70 -24.43
CA GLY A 74 8.35 -0.83 -25.21
C GLY A 74 9.57 -0.32 -24.43
N GLY A 75 10.14 -1.13 -23.55
CA GLY A 75 11.32 -0.77 -22.77
C GLY A 75 11.07 0.11 -21.54
N LYS A 76 9.82 0.22 -21.09
CA LYS A 76 9.43 0.98 -19.89
C LYS A 76 8.23 0.36 -19.19
N TRP A 77 8.06 0.68 -17.91
CA TRP A 77 6.84 0.40 -17.16
C TRP A 77 5.74 1.40 -17.54
N VAL A 78 4.53 0.90 -17.74
CA VAL A 78 3.33 1.69 -18.01
C VAL A 78 2.18 1.17 -17.14
N PRO A 79 1.14 1.98 -16.84
CA PRO A 79 -0.01 1.51 -16.08
C PRO A 79 -0.64 0.27 -16.72
N GLY A 80 -0.86 -0.76 -15.91
CA GLY A 80 -1.48 -2.02 -16.27
C GLY A 80 -3.00 -2.01 -16.11
N GLU A 81 -3.63 -3.17 -16.23
CA GLU A 81 -5.09 -3.32 -16.06
C GLU A 81 -5.53 -3.01 -14.63
N GLY A 82 -4.75 -3.42 -13.61
CA GLY A 82 -5.04 -3.14 -12.21
C GLY A 82 -5.11 -1.65 -11.87
N ALA A 83 -4.34 -0.81 -12.58
CA ALA A 83 -4.39 0.63 -12.39
C ALA A 83 -5.55 1.31 -13.12
N LYS A 84 -6.23 0.64 -14.05
CA LYS A 84 -7.35 1.23 -14.78
C LYS A 84 -8.58 1.34 -13.89
N GLY A 85 -9.16 2.54 -13.83
CA GLY A 85 -10.40 2.76 -13.10
C GLY A 85 -11.53 1.87 -13.62
N GLN A 86 -12.20 1.18 -12.72
CA GLN A 86 -13.37 0.34 -13.02
C GLN A 86 -14.69 1.14 -12.98
N GLY A 87 -14.59 2.44 -12.83
CA GLY A 87 -15.76 3.31 -12.71
C GLY A 87 -16.42 3.26 -11.33
N TYR A 88 -15.70 2.78 -10.32
CA TYR A 88 -16.20 2.71 -8.95
C TYR A 88 -16.42 4.11 -8.37
N GLY A 89 -17.59 4.31 -7.78
CA GLY A 89 -17.87 5.41 -6.87
C GLY A 89 -17.48 5.07 -5.44
N ILE A 90 -17.61 6.04 -4.53
CA ILE A 90 -17.23 5.86 -3.13
C ILE A 90 -18.00 4.71 -2.46
N ARG A 91 -19.28 4.51 -2.81
CA ARG A 91 -20.09 3.40 -2.29
C ARG A 91 -19.56 2.04 -2.71
N ASP A 92 -19.12 1.91 -3.96
CA ASP A 92 -18.55 0.67 -4.46
C ASP A 92 -17.26 0.32 -3.71
N TYR A 93 -16.42 1.33 -3.40
CA TYR A 93 -15.23 1.14 -2.57
C TYR A 93 -15.56 0.75 -1.13
N ILE A 94 -16.60 1.34 -0.53
CA ILE A 94 -17.05 0.98 0.81
C ILE A 94 -17.48 -0.49 0.86
N GLU A 95 -18.33 -0.92 -0.09
CA GLU A 95 -18.79 -2.31 -0.19
C GLU A 95 -17.63 -3.27 -0.41
N LEU A 96 -16.70 -2.91 -1.30
CA LEU A 96 -15.48 -3.68 -1.57
C LEU A 96 -14.63 -3.85 -0.30
N ILE A 97 -14.35 -2.77 0.41
CA ILE A 97 -13.54 -2.78 1.63
C ILE A 97 -14.22 -3.66 2.69
N GLN A 98 -15.52 -3.49 2.91
CA GLN A 98 -16.29 -4.29 3.85
C GLN A 98 -16.27 -5.79 3.49
N GLN A 99 -16.39 -6.11 2.21
CA GLN A 99 -16.30 -7.48 1.73
C GLN A 99 -14.91 -8.08 1.97
N MET A 100 -13.85 -7.31 1.73
CA MET A 100 -12.48 -7.77 1.91
C MET A 100 -12.08 -7.93 3.39
N GLU A 101 -12.58 -7.07 4.26
CA GLU A 101 -12.27 -7.09 5.69
C GLU A 101 -13.10 -8.12 6.45
N GLY A 102 -14.37 -8.35 6.05
CA GLY A 102 -15.27 -9.24 6.77
C GLY A 102 -15.40 -8.84 8.23
N ASP A 103 -15.06 -9.73 9.15
CA ASP A 103 -15.10 -9.52 10.60
C ASP A 103 -13.75 -9.02 11.18
N GLU A 104 -12.78 -8.62 10.34
CA GLU A 104 -11.50 -8.10 10.84
C GLU A 104 -11.69 -6.78 11.56
N GLU A 105 -11.13 -6.67 12.76
CA GLU A 105 -11.06 -5.40 13.48
C GLU A 105 -9.89 -4.57 12.92
N ILE A 106 -10.21 -3.42 12.32
CA ILE A 106 -9.24 -2.44 11.82
C ILE A 106 -9.13 -1.32 12.85
N PHE A 107 -7.94 -1.18 13.43
CA PHE A 107 -7.67 -0.16 14.44
C PHE A 107 -7.75 1.25 13.87
N GLU A 108 -7.14 1.46 12.71
CA GLU A 108 -7.10 2.78 12.06
C GLU A 108 -7.03 2.65 10.55
N ARG A 109 -7.76 3.56 9.85
CA ARG A 109 -7.67 3.72 8.39
C ARG A 109 -7.02 5.04 8.07
N LEU A 110 -5.91 4.97 7.36
CA LEU A 110 -5.13 6.12 6.90
C LEU A 110 -5.40 6.39 5.43
N ILE A 111 -5.71 7.61 5.08
CA ILE A 111 -5.98 7.99 3.68
C ILE A 111 -5.06 9.13 3.25
N ASP A 112 -4.56 9.10 2.01
CA ASP A 112 -3.77 10.22 1.46
C ASP A 112 -4.61 11.50 1.47
N PRO A 113 -4.20 12.54 2.21
CA PRO A 113 -4.98 13.76 2.38
C PRO A 113 -5.11 14.59 1.10
N ARG A 114 -4.22 14.42 0.11
CA ARG A 114 -4.24 15.21 -1.13
C ARG A 114 -5.53 15.04 -1.92
N LEU A 115 -6.03 13.81 -2.02
CA LEU A 115 -7.32 13.51 -2.64
C LEU A 115 -8.39 13.20 -1.60
N GLY A 116 -8.04 12.51 -0.51
CA GLY A 116 -8.99 12.16 0.54
C GLY A 116 -9.70 13.35 1.17
N ALA A 117 -8.99 14.45 1.42
CA ALA A 117 -9.55 15.69 1.98
C ALA A 117 -9.94 16.73 0.92
N ALA A 118 -9.68 16.48 -0.37
CA ALA A 118 -10.05 17.40 -1.44
C ALA A 118 -11.58 17.51 -1.56
N LYS A 119 -12.08 18.75 -1.54
CA LYS A 119 -13.52 19.01 -1.63
C LYS A 119 -14.02 18.90 -3.08
N TYR A 120 -15.18 18.28 -3.24
CA TYR A 120 -15.94 18.26 -4.49
C TYR A 120 -17.38 18.69 -4.25
N GLN A 121 -18.03 19.17 -5.31
CA GLN A 121 -19.40 19.69 -5.23
C GLN A 121 -20.40 18.55 -5.21
N VAL A 122 -21.34 18.62 -4.28
CA VAL A 122 -22.51 17.77 -4.20
C VAL A 122 -23.77 18.63 -4.28
N GLN A 123 -24.95 18.02 -4.44
CA GLN A 123 -26.21 18.74 -4.66
C GLN A 123 -26.50 19.79 -3.57
N ASP A 124 -26.19 19.49 -2.33
CA ASP A 124 -26.49 20.33 -1.18
C ASP A 124 -25.25 20.96 -0.51
N GLY A 125 -24.14 21.10 -1.27
CA GLY A 125 -22.93 21.71 -0.74
C GLY A 125 -21.64 21.16 -1.31
N SER A 126 -20.69 20.83 -0.44
CA SER A 126 -19.44 20.18 -0.81
C SER A 126 -19.10 19.06 0.17
N SER A 127 -18.55 17.97 -0.33
CA SER A 127 -18.05 16.85 0.46
C SER A 127 -16.60 16.52 0.12
N SER A 128 -16.03 15.54 0.80
CA SER A 128 -14.73 14.94 0.49
C SER A 128 -14.82 13.42 0.65
N ILE A 129 -13.86 12.70 0.11
CA ILE A 129 -13.82 11.23 0.26
C ILE A 129 -13.82 10.83 1.74
N ILE A 130 -13.05 11.53 2.58
CA ILE A 130 -13.00 11.27 4.03
C ILE A 130 -14.38 11.46 4.67
N GLU A 131 -15.08 12.53 4.32
CA GLU A 131 -16.42 12.80 4.87
C GLU A 131 -17.42 11.70 4.47
N ASP A 132 -17.44 11.31 3.21
CA ASP A 132 -18.35 10.28 2.72
C ASP A 132 -18.07 8.90 3.34
N LEU A 133 -16.78 8.54 3.52
CA LEU A 133 -16.38 7.31 4.21
C LEU A 133 -16.83 7.36 5.69
N ASN A 134 -16.60 8.48 6.36
CA ASN A 134 -17.00 8.66 7.76
C ASN A 134 -18.52 8.62 7.94
N GLU A 135 -19.29 9.23 7.04
CA GLU A 135 -20.75 9.18 7.05
C GLU A 135 -21.28 7.77 6.85
N ALA A 136 -20.58 6.94 6.08
CA ALA A 136 -20.89 5.52 5.91
C ALA A 136 -20.45 4.64 7.10
N GLY A 137 -19.91 5.24 8.17
CA GLY A 137 -19.42 4.52 9.34
C GLY A 137 -18.02 3.94 9.21
N MET A 138 -17.34 4.21 8.08
CA MET A 138 -15.97 3.80 7.85
C MET A 138 -15.02 4.94 8.20
N VAL A 139 -14.67 5.04 9.49
CA VAL A 139 -13.85 6.15 10.00
C VAL A 139 -12.46 6.10 9.38
N CYS A 140 -12.13 7.15 8.63
CA CYS A 140 -10.80 7.37 8.04
C CYS A 140 -10.20 8.67 8.56
N ILE A 141 -8.90 8.66 8.78
CA ILE A 141 -8.14 9.85 9.15
C ILE A 141 -7.11 10.19 8.07
N PRO A 142 -6.79 11.46 7.85
CA PRO A 142 -5.70 11.84 6.96
C PRO A 142 -4.40 11.23 7.45
N ALA A 143 -3.64 10.59 6.56
CA ALA A 143 -2.29 10.16 6.87
C ALA A 143 -1.46 11.38 7.33
N PRO A 144 -0.62 11.25 8.36
CA PRO A 144 0.25 12.34 8.77
C PRO A 144 1.11 12.75 7.60
N GLY A 145 1.17 14.06 7.33
CA GLY A 145 1.92 14.65 6.23
C GLY A 145 3.43 14.57 6.47
N LEU A 146 3.99 13.39 6.36
CA LEU A 146 5.44 13.21 6.31
C LEU A 146 5.95 13.55 4.91
N ASP A 147 7.16 14.07 4.83
CA ASP A 147 7.88 14.13 3.58
C ASP A 147 8.01 12.70 3.01
N ILE A 148 7.83 12.56 1.72
CA ILE A 148 7.94 11.25 1.04
C ILE A 148 9.31 10.62 1.32
N ASP A 149 10.38 11.40 1.30
CA ASP A 149 11.73 10.90 1.57
C ASP A 149 11.90 10.41 3.01
N ASP A 150 11.26 11.05 3.99
CA ASP A 150 11.25 10.60 5.39
C ASP A 150 10.49 9.26 5.53
N GLY A 151 9.36 9.11 4.86
CA GLY A 151 8.60 7.87 4.82
C GLY A 151 9.39 6.72 4.18
N LEU A 152 10.06 6.99 3.05
CA LEU A 152 10.94 6.03 2.38
C LEU A 152 12.10 5.59 3.29
N GLN A 153 12.75 6.53 3.98
CA GLN A 153 13.85 6.21 4.91
C GLN A 153 13.37 5.37 6.09
N ALA A 154 12.20 5.68 6.65
CA ALA A 154 11.60 4.88 7.72
C ALA A 154 11.33 3.44 7.25
N LEU A 155 10.78 3.25 6.07
CA LEU A 155 10.51 1.93 5.49
C LEU A 155 11.79 1.17 5.19
N ILE A 156 12.81 1.82 4.61
CA ILE A 156 14.15 1.24 4.40
C ILE A 156 14.77 0.81 5.74
N GLY A 157 14.60 1.61 6.78
CA GLY A 157 15.03 1.26 8.14
C GLY A 157 14.39 -0.03 8.65
N LYS A 158 13.08 -0.22 8.42
CA LYS A 158 12.37 -1.46 8.78
C LYS A 158 12.82 -2.69 7.99
N MET A 159 13.30 -2.51 6.77
CA MET A 159 13.85 -3.59 5.94
C MET A 159 15.31 -3.92 6.28
N SER A 160 15.99 -3.05 7.02
CA SER A 160 17.42 -3.16 7.30
C SER A 160 17.72 -4.14 8.44
N TRP A 161 18.73 -4.97 8.28
CA TRP A 161 19.27 -5.88 9.28
C TRP A 161 20.75 -6.18 8.97
N ASP A 162 21.48 -6.73 9.93
CA ASP A 162 22.90 -7.06 9.75
C ASP A 162 23.03 -8.41 9.05
N THR A 163 23.29 -8.37 7.73
CA THR A 163 23.45 -9.57 6.90
C THR A 163 24.76 -10.31 7.11
N THR A 164 25.68 -9.77 7.91
CA THR A 164 26.95 -10.44 8.28
C THR A 164 26.77 -11.41 9.44
N ARG A 165 25.61 -11.35 10.11
CA ARG A 165 25.20 -12.21 11.21
C ARG A 165 24.03 -13.09 10.82
N PRO A 166 23.86 -14.27 11.40
CA PRO A 166 22.64 -15.05 11.23
C PRO A 166 21.39 -14.26 11.64
N ALA A 167 20.29 -14.47 10.92
CA ALA A 167 18.99 -13.93 11.31
C ALA A 167 18.51 -14.63 12.60
N ASP A 168 18.07 -13.84 13.58
CA ASP A 168 17.50 -14.30 14.84
C ASP A 168 16.35 -13.38 15.29
N SER A 169 15.87 -13.49 16.50
CA SER A 169 14.77 -12.67 17.03
C SER A 169 15.08 -11.18 17.12
N VAL A 170 16.36 -10.80 17.17
CA VAL A 170 16.84 -9.42 17.29
C VAL A 170 17.39 -8.91 15.95
N ASN A 171 18.15 -9.77 15.25
CA ASN A 171 18.77 -9.43 13.97
C ASN A 171 17.92 -9.94 12.81
N ARG A 172 16.88 -9.21 12.47
CA ARG A 172 15.97 -9.50 11.34
C ARG A 172 15.33 -8.23 10.81
N PRO A 173 14.84 -8.24 9.58
CA PRO A 173 14.01 -7.12 9.12
C PRO A 173 12.70 -7.06 9.92
N HIS A 174 12.14 -5.86 10.01
CA HIS A 174 10.84 -5.59 10.64
C HIS A 174 9.78 -5.17 9.61
N PHE A 175 9.92 -5.66 8.37
CA PHE A 175 8.97 -5.44 7.28
C PHE A 175 8.88 -6.69 6.41
N TYR A 176 7.67 -7.22 6.29
CA TYR A 176 7.37 -8.37 5.46
C TYR A 176 6.12 -8.12 4.62
N VAL A 177 6.04 -8.79 3.48
CA VAL A 177 4.92 -8.71 2.54
C VAL A 177 4.42 -10.13 2.24
N SER A 178 3.12 -10.34 2.26
CA SER A 178 2.51 -11.58 1.80
C SER A 178 2.86 -11.85 0.34
N SER A 179 3.16 -13.09 0.00
CA SER A 179 3.38 -13.50 -1.40
C SER A 179 2.16 -13.25 -2.31
N GLU A 180 0.99 -12.99 -1.73
CA GLU A 180 -0.23 -12.64 -2.47
C GLU A 180 -0.33 -11.15 -2.83
N CYS A 181 0.52 -10.29 -2.24
CA CYS A 181 0.60 -8.85 -2.54
C CYS A 181 1.60 -8.60 -3.68
N GLU A 182 1.32 -9.13 -4.87
CA GLU A 182 2.26 -9.14 -5.99
C GLU A 182 2.56 -7.75 -6.55
N ASN A 183 1.56 -6.86 -6.58
CA ASN A 183 1.74 -5.48 -7.04
C ASN A 183 2.67 -4.69 -6.10
N ILE A 184 2.50 -4.82 -4.78
CA ILE A 184 3.41 -4.20 -3.79
C ILE A 184 4.83 -4.80 -3.91
N ILE A 185 4.94 -6.13 -4.02
CA ILE A 185 6.24 -6.80 -4.17
C ILE A 185 6.97 -6.30 -5.41
N GLN A 186 6.25 -6.17 -6.52
CA GLN A 186 6.83 -5.69 -7.77
C GLN A 186 7.20 -4.20 -7.66
N ALA A 187 6.33 -3.39 -7.06
CA ALA A 187 6.59 -1.97 -6.84
C ALA A 187 7.84 -1.73 -5.97
N LEU A 188 7.98 -2.42 -4.85
CA LEU A 188 9.19 -2.36 -4.00
C LEU A 188 10.47 -2.77 -4.73
N SER A 189 10.33 -3.63 -5.75
CA SER A 189 11.48 -4.07 -6.56
C SER A 189 11.84 -3.09 -7.67
N GLU A 190 10.87 -2.40 -8.26
CA GLU A 190 11.01 -1.66 -9.51
C GLU A 190 10.92 -0.12 -9.36
N TYR A 191 10.37 0.37 -8.25
CA TYR A 191 10.22 1.81 -8.05
C TYR A 191 11.58 2.50 -7.93
N THR A 192 11.85 3.45 -8.84
CA THR A 192 13.10 4.21 -8.89
C THR A 192 12.95 5.66 -8.42
N GLY A 193 11.73 6.21 -8.45
CA GLY A 193 11.44 7.61 -8.17
C GLY A 193 11.84 8.57 -9.30
N ASP A 194 12.48 8.08 -10.35
CA ASP A 194 13.01 8.93 -11.43
C ASP A 194 11.90 9.49 -12.33
N GLY A 195 10.78 8.79 -12.45
CA GLY A 195 9.58 9.19 -13.18
C GLY A 195 8.69 10.18 -12.42
N GLY A 196 8.96 10.40 -11.14
CA GLY A 196 8.16 11.23 -10.25
C GLY A 196 6.70 10.78 -10.25
N LEU A 197 5.77 11.74 -10.40
CA LEU A 197 4.32 11.46 -10.42
C LEU A 197 3.85 10.61 -11.61
N LYS A 198 4.69 10.40 -12.62
CA LYS A 198 4.37 9.60 -13.82
C LYS A 198 4.90 8.18 -13.74
N GLU A 199 5.61 7.84 -12.67
CA GLU A 199 6.14 6.50 -12.52
C GLU A 199 5.02 5.50 -12.24
N ALA A 200 4.99 4.40 -13.01
CA ALA A 200 3.90 3.43 -12.96
C ALA A 200 3.78 2.71 -11.59
N TRP A 201 4.90 2.53 -10.89
CA TRP A 201 4.96 1.85 -9.59
C TRP A 201 4.86 2.80 -8.38
N LYS A 202 4.50 4.07 -8.58
CA LYS A 202 4.47 5.04 -7.49
C LYS A 202 3.38 4.75 -6.46
N ASP A 203 2.18 4.44 -6.92
CA ASP A 203 1.01 4.35 -6.03
C ASP A 203 1.06 3.10 -5.10
N PRO A 204 1.62 1.92 -5.50
CA PRO A 204 1.76 0.76 -4.63
C PRO A 204 2.88 0.82 -3.58
N VAL A 205 3.66 1.91 -3.47
CA VAL A 205 4.78 2.00 -2.51
C VAL A 205 4.62 3.08 -1.46
#